data_75921f8d3b24bc56d02c8521092c338f
#
_entry.id   75921f8d3b24bc56d02c8521092c338f
#
_cell.length_a   1.000
_cell.length_b   1.000
_cell.length_c   1.000
_cell.angle_alpha   90.00
_cell.angle_beta   90.00
_cell.angle_gamma   90.00
#
_symmetry.space_group_name_H-M   'P 1'
#
loop_
_entity.id
_entity.type
_entity.pdbx_description
1 polymer ?
#
loop_
_entity_poly.entity_id
_entity_poly.type
_entity_poly.pdbx_seq_one_letter_code
_entity_poly.pdbx_strand_id
1 'polypeptide(L)'
;MKLIPIAKSKPLILLTSKKNPLALRREIEFERIRELRCIMYENFKFEEWLGILGFEDDNKILYVFDRGGLLDAIKQSNYSTVMMKRFSDMSYSSECVEIPVVNAPCGMSAYLMYHSAYVPNPREKIFIRQLKALFND
;
A
#
# COMPACT_ATOMS: atom_id res chain seq x y z
N MET A 1 -14.00 -17.30 -9.77
CA MET A 1 -13.45 -16.65 -8.57
C MET A 1 -14.43 -15.57 -8.09
N LYS A 2 -14.76 -15.59 -6.82
CA LYS A 2 -15.66 -14.59 -6.23
C LYS A 2 -14.85 -13.55 -5.47
N LEU A 3 -15.14 -12.27 -5.72
CA LEU A 3 -14.47 -11.14 -5.06
C LEU A 3 -15.46 -10.42 -4.16
N ILE A 4 -15.07 -10.24 -2.90
CA ILE A 4 -15.84 -9.44 -1.95
C ILE A 4 -15.02 -8.19 -1.62
N PRO A 5 -15.54 -6.98 -1.92
CA PRO A 5 -14.83 -5.76 -1.56
C PRO A 5 -14.77 -5.61 -0.04
N ILE A 6 -13.55 -5.42 0.47
CA ILE A 6 -13.28 -5.17 1.89
C ILE A 6 -13.08 -3.67 2.13
N ALA A 7 -12.29 -3.04 1.26
CA ALA A 7 -12.06 -1.61 1.29
C ALA A 7 -12.01 -1.09 -0.14
N LYS A 8 -12.67 0.04 -0.42
CA LYS A 8 -12.70 0.65 -1.75
C LYS A 8 -12.11 2.04 -1.71
N SER A 9 -11.23 2.32 -2.68
CA SER A 9 -10.66 3.64 -2.91
C SER A 9 -10.10 4.32 -1.66
N LYS A 10 -9.42 3.54 -0.82
CA LYS A 10 -8.79 4.09 0.38
C LYS A 10 -7.62 5.00 0.00
N PRO A 11 -7.38 6.07 0.76
CA PRO A 11 -6.28 6.98 0.49
C PRO A 11 -4.94 6.27 0.44
N LEU A 12 -4.04 6.80 -0.38
CA LEU A 12 -2.65 6.33 -0.45
C LEU A 12 -1.81 7.03 0.60
N ILE A 13 -0.81 6.33 1.10
CA ILE A 13 0.26 6.89 1.91
C ILE A 13 1.61 6.52 1.30
N LEU A 14 2.60 7.34 1.56
CA LEU A 14 3.99 7.02 1.29
C LEU A 14 4.63 6.59 2.61
N LEU A 15 5.14 5.37 2.64
CA LEU A 15 5.84 4.84 3.80
C LEU A 15 7.34 5.07 3.63
N THR A 16 7.95 5.74 4.58
CA THR A 16 9.38 6.06 4.55
C THR A 16 9.99 5.95 5.95
N SER A 17 11.31 5.83 6.03
CA SER A 17 12.02 5.80 7.31
C SER A 17 11.94 7.16 8.01
N LYS A 18 11.88 7.15 9.34
CA LYS A 18 12.01 8.38 10.14
C LYS A 18 13.33 9.12 9.88
N LYS A 19 14.35 8.43 9.40
CA LYS A 19 15.65 9.00 9.05
C LYS A 19 15.67 9.66 7.67
N ASN A 20 14.69 9.39 6.84
CA ASN A 20 14.58 9.99 5.51
C ASN A 20 14.16 11.45 5.65
N PRO A 21 14.78 12.39 4.93
CA PRO A 21 14.36 13.80 4.94
C PRO A 21 12.88 14.01 4.57
N LEU A 22 12.31 13.12 3.77
CA LEU A 22 10.87 13.15 3.44
C LEU A 22 9.97 13.00 4.68
N ALA A 23 10.46 12.39 5.75
CA ALA A 23 9.68 12.20 6.98
C ALA A 23 9.22 13.50 7.62
N LEU A 24 9.84 14.62 7.28
CA LEU A 24 9.46 15.94 7.76
C LEU A 24 8.30 16.58 7.00
N ARG A 25 7.91 16.01 5.87
CA ARG A 25 6.80 16.51 5.07
C ARG A 25 5.45 16.12 5.69
N ARG A 26 4.48 17.03 5.62
CA ARG A 26 3.11 16.75 6.05
C ARG A 26 2.32 15.96 5.03
N GLU A 27 2.66 16.12 3.76
CA GLU A 27 2.01 15.46 2.63
C GLU A 27 2.95 15.41 1.44
N ILE A 28 2.65 14.58 0.46
CA ILE A 28 3.37 14.53 -0.81
C ILE A 28 2.37 14.43 -1.95
N GLU A 29 2.62 15.19 -3.02
CA GLU A 29 1.80 15.10 -4.21
C GLU A 29 2.12 13.81 -4.98
N PHE A 30 1.08 13.17 -5.49
CA PHE A 30 1.19 11.93 -6.23
C PHE A 30 2.20 12.01 -7.38
N GLU A 31 2.22 13.12 -8.12
CA GLU A 31 3.15 13.31 -9.23
C GLU A 31 4.63 13.34 -8.82
N ARG A 32 4.90 13.68 -7.58
CA ARG A 32 6.27 13.73 -7.06
C ARG A 32 6.84 12.34 -6.76
N ILE A 33 6.01 11.33 -6.63
CA ILE A 33 6.44 9.96 -6.30
C ILE A 33 7.36 9.41 -7.38
N ARG A 34 7.13 9.74 -8.63
CA ARG A 34 7.98 9.32 -9.76
C ARG A 34 9.44 9.80 -9.68
N GLU A 35 9.70 10.83 -8.88
CA GLU A 35 11.05 11.36 -8.66
C GLU A 35 11.80 10.64 -7.54
N LEU A 36 11.09 9.82 -6.77
CA LEU A 36 11.63 9.14 -5.60
C LEU A 36 12.16 7.76 -5.95
N ARG A 37 13.00 7.25 -5.07
CA ARG A 37 13.40 5.85 -5.09
C ARG A 37 12.37 5.02 -4.36
N CYS A 38 11.72 4.10 -5.06
CA CYS A 38 10.61 3.32 -4.56
C CYS A 38 10.95 1.83 -4.43
N ILE A 39 10.34 1.20 -3.43
CA ILE A 39 10.40 -0.25 -3.24
C ILE A 39 9.04 -0.82 -3.56
N MET A 40 9.01 -1.93 -4.25
CA MET A 40 7.79 -2.60 -4.64
C MET A 40 7.94 -4.12 -4.59
N TYR A 41 6.81 -4.83 -4.49
CA TYR A 41 6.82 -6.29 -4.58
C TYR A 41 7.01 -6.74 -6.02
N GLU A 42 7.88 -7.72 -6.24
CA GLU A 42 8.17 -8.23 -7.59
C GLU A 42 6.96 -8.86 -8.27
N ASN A 43 6.10 -9.52 -7.50
CA ASN A 43 4.90 -10.17 -8.04
C ASN A 43 3.70 -9.23 -8.23
N PHE A 44 3.88 -7.95 -7.96
CA PHE A 44 2.86 -6.95 -8.22
C PHE A 44 2.87 -6.62 -9.72
N LYS A 45 1.73 -6.40 -10.35
CA LYS A 45 1.68 -6.04 -11.77
C LYS A 45 2.17 -4.61 -12.00
N PHE A 46 3.46 -4.51 -12.18
CA PHE A 46 4.17 -3.24 -12.18
C PHE A 46 3.88 -2.35 -13.34
N GLU A 47 3.71 -2.91 -14.53
CA GLU A 47 3.50 -2.12 -15.73
C GLU A 47 2.32 -1.17 -15.59
N GLU A 48 1.25 -1.62 -14.96
CA GLU A 48 0.10 -0.78 -14.67
C GLU A 48 0.44 0.33 -13.66
N TRP A 49 1.14 -0.04 -12.59
CA TRP A 49 1.52 0.91 -11.55
C TRP A 49 2.59 1.89 -12.00
N LEU A 50 3.57 1.44 -12.77
CA LEU A 50 4.57 2.32 -13.38
C LEU A 50 3.90 3.38 -14.25
N GLY A 51 2.90 2.97 -15.05
CA GLY A 51 2.12 3.90 -15.84
C GLY A 51 1.32 4.89 -15.00
N ILE A 52 0.67 4.42 -13.95
CA ILE A 52 -0.13 5.27 -13.06
C ILE A 52 0.77 6.25 -12.29
N LEU A 53 1.88 5.78 -11.73
CA LEU A 53 2.82 6.60 -10.98
C LEU A 53 3.67 7.51 -11.88
N GLY A 54 3.70 7.24 -13.19
CA GLY A 54 4.44 8.06 -14.14
C GLY A 54 5.95 7.81 -14.16
N PHE A 55 6.41 6.65 -13.71
CA PHE A 55 7.81 6.27 -13.88
C PHE A 55 8.09 5.99 -15.36
N GLU A 56 9.12 6.61 -15.89
CA GLU A 56 9.55 6.40 -17.27
C GLU A 56 10.35 5.11 -17.43
N ASP A 57 11.10 4.74 -16.37
CA ASP A 57 11.87 3.51 -16.30
C ASP A 57 11.86 2.97 -14.87
N ASP A 58 12.38 1.76 -14.67
CA ASP A 58 12.45 1.11 -13.36
C ASP A 58 13.79 1.27 -12.63
N ASN A 59 14.69 2.14 -13.10
CA ASN A 59 16.01 2.34 -12.49
C ASN A 59 15.94 2.80 -11.03
N LYS A 60 14.88 3.47 -10.66
CA LYS A 60 14.64 3.96 -9.29
C LYS A 60 13.83 2.99 -8.45
N ILE A 61 13.53 1.80 -8.96
CA ILE A 61 12.68 0.83 -8.27
C ILE A 61 13.49 -0.35 -7.79
N LEU A 62 13.40 -0.63 -6.51
CA LEU A 62 13.93 -1.83 -5.89
C LEU A 62 12.79 -2.82 -5.69
N TYR A 63 12.97 -4.04 -6.17
CA TYR A 63 11.99 -5.09 -6.03
C TYR A 63 12.29 -5.99 -4.85
N VAL A 64 11.27 -6.32 -4.07
CA VAL A 64 11.35 -7.24 -2.93
C VAL A 64 10.31 -8.33 -3.05
N PHE A 65 10.50 -9.44 -2.34
CA PHE A 65 9.63 -10.60 -2.45
C PHE A 65 8.58 -10.68 -1.34
N ASP A 66 8.87 -10.11 -0.18
CA ASP A 66 8.00 -10.22 0.97
C ASP A 66 7.96 -8.93 1.79
N ARG A 67 7.02 -8.89 2.74
CA ARG A 67 6.79 -7.72 3.58
C ARG A 67 7.95 -7.43 4.53
N GLY A 68 8.60 -8.46 5.04
CA GLY A 68 9.77 -8.29 5.91
C GLY A 68 10.91 -7.60 5.18
N GLY A 69 11.21 -8.06 3.97
CA GLY A 69 12.21 -7.42 3.11
C GLY A 69 11.83 -5.99 2.74
N LEU A 70 10.55 -5.73 2.48
CA LEU A 70 10.05 -4.38 2.21
C LEU A 70 10.33 -3.44 3.38
N LEU A 71 9.91 -3.82 4.58
CA LEU A 71 10.06 -2.98 5.77
C LEU A 71 11.53 -2.77 6.14
N ASP A 72 12.35 -3.82 6.08
CA ASP A 72 13.79 -3.72 6.36
C ASP A 72 14.49 -2.79 5.37
N ALA A 73 14.18 -2.90 4.11
CA ALA A 73 14.72 -2.02 3.08
C ALA A 73 14.35 -0.56 3.32
N ILE A 74 13.10 -0.28 3.69
CA ILE A 74 12.64 1.08 4.01
C ILE A 74 13.38 1.64 5.24
N LYS A 75 13.49 0.85 6.31
CA LYS A 75 14.13 1.28 7.55
C LYS A 75 15.60 1.62 7.39
N GLN A 76 16.29 0.95 6.47
CA GLN A 76 17.74 1.04 6.30
C GLN A 76 18.18 1.87 5.10
N SER A 77 17.27 2.47 4.38
CA SER A 77 17.56 3.17 3.12
C SER A 77 16.76 4.45 2.96
N ASN A 78 17.03 5.14 1.85
CA ASN A 78 16.23 6.29 1.42
C ASN A 78 15.12 5.90 0.43
N TYR A 79 14.82 4.62 0.32
CA TYR A 79 13.69 4.15 -0.48
C TYR A 79 12.38 4.29 0.28
N SER A 80 11.30 4.48 -0.46
CA SER A 80 9.94 4.60 0.07
C SER A 80 9.00 3.68 -0.69
N THR A 81 7.83 3.42 -0.16
CA THR A 81 6.81 2.65 -0.87
C THR A 81 5.44 3.31 -0.73
N VAL A 82 4.63 3.16 -1.77
CA VAL A 82 3.24 3.61 -1.76
C VAL A 82 2.38 2.47 -1.26
N MET A 83 1.55 2.76 -0.27
CA MET A 83 0.66 1.78 0.33
C MET A 83 -0.72 2.37 0.55
N MET A 84 -1.69 1.50 0.77
CA MET A 84 -3.01 1.91 1.22
C MET A 84 -2.94 2.34 2.68
N LYS A 85 -3.60 3.45 3.01
CA LYS A 85 -3.74 3.86 4.40
C LYS A 85 -4.47 2.77 5.18
N ARG A 86 -3.88 2.36 6.31
CA ARG A 86 -4.47 1.36 7.19
C ARG A 86 -5.46 2.01 8.16
N PHE A 87 -5.76 1.31 9.23
CA PHE A 87 -6.63 1.80 10.29
C PHE A 87 -6.04 3.05 10.94
N SER A 88 -6.88 3.93 11.41
CA SER A 88 -6.49 5.24 11.93
C SER A 88 -5.50 5.18 13.11
N ASP A 89 -5.54 4.11 13.89
CA ASP A 89 -4.75 3.93 15.11
C ASP A 89 -3.58 2.95 14.94
N MET A 90 -3.35 2.42 13.73
CA MET A 90 -2.29 1.44 13.47
C MET A 90 -1.23 2.00 12.52
N SER A 91 0.03 1.80 12.85
CA SER A 91 1.15 2.09 11.98
C SER A 91 1.79 0.82 11.45
N TYR A 92 2.52 0.94 10.32
CA TYR A 92 3.26 -0.18 9.74
C TYR A 92 4.50 -0.54 10.57
N SER A 93 5.13 0.45 11.17
CA SER A 93 6.31 0.28 12.02
C SER A 93 6.57 1.56 12.81
N SER A 94 7.09 1.43 14.04
CA SER A 94 7.51 2.56 14.85
C SER A 94 8.72 3.32 14.29
N GLU A 95 9.48 2.69 13.39
CA GLU A 95 10.66 3.30 12.75
C GLU A 95 10.34 3.97 11.42
N CYS A 96 9.10 3.90 10.98
CA CYS A 96 8.64 4.48 9.73
C CYS A 96 7.60 5.57 9.97
N VAL A 97 7.46 6.43 8.97
CA VAL A 97 6.46 7.50 8.93
C VAL A 97 5.56 7.29 7.73
N GLU A 98 4.26 7.48 7.93
CA GLU A 98 3.26 7.47 6.88
C GLU A 98 2.96 8.90 6.46
N ILE A 99 3.26 9.22 5.21
CA ILE A 99 3.03 10.55 4.65
C ILE A 99 1.80 10.48 3.74
N PRO A 100 0.74 11.24 3.98
CA PRO A 100 -0.41 11.27 3.10
C PRO A 100 -0.03 11.66 1.67
N VAL A 101 -0.56 10.91 0.69
CA VAL A 101 -0.41 11.22 -0.72
C VAL A 101 -1.64 12.00 -1.17
N VAL A 102 -1.43 13.17 -1.74
CA VAL A 102 -2.50 14.04 -2.21
C VAL A 102 -2.56 14.08 -3.73
N ASN A 103 -3.73 14.40 -4.27
CA ASN A 103 -3.98 14.50 -5.70
C ASN A 103 -3.73 13.21 -6.48
N ALA A 104 -3.89 12.05 -5.84
CA ALA A 104 -3.82 10.77 -6.53
C ALA A 104 -5.04 10.57 -7.44
N PRO A 105 -4.85 10.01 -8.66
CA PRO A 105 -5.96 9.77 -9.58
C PRO A 105 -6.91 8.67 -9.10
N CYS A 106 -6.43 7.81 -8.19
CA CYS A 106 -7.23 6.73 -7.62
C CYS A 106 -6.68 6.36 -6.23
N GLY A 107 -7.52 5.70 -5.43
CA GLY A 107 -7.09 5.07 -4.19
C GLY A 107 -6.77 3.60 -4.40
N MET A 108 -6.39 2.94 -3.34
CA MET A 108 -6.21 1.48 -3.32
C MET A 108 -7.46 0.79 -2.76
N SER A 109 -7.75 -0.39 -3.29
CA SER A 109 -8.86 -1.21 -2.85
C SER A 109 -8.35 -2.59 -2.43
N ALA A 110 -9.01 -3.18 -1.44
CA ALA A 110 -8.71 -4.53 -0.97
C ALA A 110 -9.93 -5.42 -1.14
N TYR A 111 -9.72 -6.64 -1.57
CA TYR A 111 -10.77 -7.61 -1.81
C TYR A 111 -10.44 -8.93 -1.12
N LEU A 112 -11.45 -9.59 -0.58
CA LEU A 112 -11.37 -10.98 -0.23
C LEU A 112 -11.73 -11.81 -1.46
N MET A 113 -10.92 -12.80 -1.78
CA MET A 113 -11.12 -13.65 -2.95
C MET A 113 -11.22 -15.11 -2.55
N TYR A 114 -12.21 -15.80 -3.09
CA TYR A 114 -12.34 -17.24 -2.90
C TYR A 114 -12.95 -17.91 -4.12
N HIS A 115 -12.80 -19.24 -4.21
CA HIS A 115 -13.33 -20.00 -5.34
C HIS A 115 -14.86 -19.89 -5.39
N SER A 116 -15.41 -19.71 -6.59
CA SER A 116 -16.85 -19.48 -6.80
C SER A 116 -17.74 -20.62 -6.31
N ALA A 117 -17.21 -21.85 -6.28
CA ALA A 117 -17.93 -23.02 -5.77
C ALA A 117 -17.89 -23.14 -4.24
N TYR A 118 -17.05 -22.37 -3.57
CA TYR A 118 -16.94 -22.38 -2.11
C TYR A 118 -18.06 -21.57 -1.47
N VAL A 119 -18.68 -22.15 -0.43
CA VAL A 119 -19.73 -21.46 0.33
C VAL A 119 -19.20 -21.19 1.74
N PRO A 120 -19.02 -19.91 2.12
CA PRO A 120 -18.56 -19.58 3.46
C PRO A 120 -19.48 -20.13 4.54
N ASN A 121 -18.91 -20.73 5.57
CA ASN A 121 -19.67 -21.18 6.74
C ASN A 121 -20.05 -19.98 7.64
N PRO A 122 -20.91 -20.18 8.67
CA PRO A 122 -21.34 -19.06 9.54
C PRO A 122 -20.18 -18.30 10.22
N ARG A 123 -19.12 -18.97 10.63
CA ARG A 123 -17.95 -18.33 11.25
C ARG A 123 -17.18 -17.47 10.25
N GLU A 124 -17.01 -17.96 9.04
CA GLU A 124 -16.36 -17.21 7.97
C GLU A 124 -17.17 -15.99 7.57
N LYS A 125 -18.50 -16.09 7.54
CA LYS A 125 -19.38 -14.95 7.28
C LYS A 125 -19.22 -13.86 8.35
N ILE A 126 -19.09 -14.25 9.62
CA ILE A 126 -18.83 -13.33 10.73
C ILE A 126 -17.47 -12.67 10.54
N PHE A 127 -16.45 -13.43 10.20
CA PHE A 127 -15.10 -12.91 9.94
C PHE A 127 -15.11 -11.87 8.80
N ILE A 128 -15.79 -12.19 7.70
CA ILE A 128 -15.89 -11.27 6.56
C ILE A 128 -16.57 -9.95 6.98
N ARG A 129 -17.64 -10.05 7.76
CA ARG A 129 -18.36 -8.88 8.27
C ARG A 129 -17.48 -8.01 9.17
N GLN A 130 -16.75 -8.63 10.09
CA GLN A 130 -15.83 -7.94 10.99
C GLN A 130 -14.68 -7.27 10.20
N LEU A 131 -14.15 -7.96 9.20
CA LEU A 131 -13.09 -7.44 8.36
C LEU A 131 -13.56 -6.20 7.59
N LYS A 132 -14.76 -6.24 7.01
CA LYS A 132 -15.36 -5.08 6.34
C LYS A 132 -15.53 -3.90 7.28
N ALA A 133 -16.05 -4.14 8.49
CA ALA A 133 -16.24 -3.09 9.48
C ALA A 133 -14.90 -2.45 9.88
N LEU A 134 -13.87 -3.26 10.05
CA LEU A 134 -12.53 -2.80 10.45
C LEU A 134 -11.92 -1.83 9.41
N PHE A 135 -12.12 -2.08 8.12
CA PHE A 135 -11.59 -1.23 7.05
C PHE A 135 -12.45 0.01 6.76
N ASN A 136 -13.67 0.04 7.21
CA ASN A 136 -14.62 1.11 6.86
C ASN A 136 -15.08 1.94 8.06
N ASP A 137 -14.38 1.81 9.16
CA ASP A 137 -14.58 2.67 10.34
C ASP A 137 -14.03 4.09 10.15
#